data_9ca35b8a4a755d6a0ad1f786cea50edf
#
_entry.id   9ca35b8a4a755d6a0ad1f786cea50edf
#
_cell.length_a   1.000
_cell.length_b   1.000
_cell.length_c   1.000
_cell.angle_alpha   90.00
_cell.angle_beta   90.00
_cell.angle_gamma   90.00
#
_symmetry.space_group_name_H-M   'P 1'
#
loop_
_entity.id
_entity.type
_entity.pdbx_description
1 polymer ?
#
loop_
_entity_poly.entity_id
_entity_poly.type
_entity_poly.pdbx_seq_one_letter_code
_entity_poly.pdbx_strand_id
1 'polypeptide(L)'
;MKKPCIEADLVVTLIPLLESTDQEMLLHAGRAIGRICYDNRDLQEELVKVGVISSLVRILTDYAESEPLVHVDLLALCNLADLDTAKEALSKTKVAEQLVKQLRRAENHERLEIIFEVLQALAENDALKVQLVEAGVQEVLSDILLRLQGNSQAEDTCIVKAASDLIVSLLLGDGNCIRMVQVGIIHQLLDLLEKHVESGDVSVQHAALSALRNLAIPVVNKVQMLEEGVAERIQVLLRSEMPPVQFKLLGTLRMLADGQADAAEILGQDPMLLNRLVQWCDVKDHAGVHGEANRLLASIVRHNRSQEVVKAVQEAQGVKHLVSMTTSEHAALQNEALNALAIASAIDLDILEASFKESQLVQSLHRLLQDDNTTPEVKYNSMTLLCSLLNSGDLRQEIEEDKIKETLEQLCSHSNANVVKEAAATLQVLKGEPPH
;
A
#
# COMPACT_ATOMS: atom_id res chain seq x y z
N MET A 1 32.14 31.08 9.69
CA MET A 1 32.80 31.67 8.50
C MET A 1 31.98 31.63 7.21
N LYS A 2 30.78 31.04 7.18
CA LYS A 2 29.95 31.01 5.96
C LYS A 2 29.14 32.27 5.73
N LYS A 3 28.73 32.97 6.79
CA LYS A 3 27.98 34.24 6.69
C LYS A 3 28.71 35.39 5.97
N PRO A 4 30.02 35.65 6.20
CA PRO A 4 30.74 36.72 5.48
C PRO A 4 30.84 36.49 3.97
N CYS A 5 30.83 35.20 3.53
CA CYS A 5 30.86 34.87 2.11
C CYS A 5 29.53 35.17 1.40
N ILE A 6 28.42 35.04 2.11
CA ILE A 6 27.07 35.35 1.62
C ILE A 6 26.95 36.89 1.44
N GLU A 7 27.40 37.60 2.46
CA GLU A 7 27.39 39.08 2.49
C GLU A 7 28.31 39.69 1.43
N ALA A 8 29.30 38.90 0.93
CA ALA A 8 30.26 39.35 -0.09
C ALA A 8 29.81 39.07 -1.53
N ASP A 9 28.54 38.76 -1.78
CA ASP A 9 27.98 38.47 -3.11
C ASP A 9 28.69 37.31 -3.85
N LEU A 10 29.23 36.34 -3.11
CA LEU A 10 29.95 35.20 -3.68
C LEU A 10 29.06 34.34 -4.57
N VAL A 11 27.80 34.21 -4.21
CA VAL A 11 26.79 33.47 -4.97
C VAL A 11 26.63 34.10 -6.37
N VAL A 12 26.51 35.43 -6.44
CA VAL A 12 26.37 36.16 -7.70
C VAL A 12 27.61 36.00 -8.58
N THR A 13 28.78 35.87 -7.97
CA THR A 13 30.06 35.68 -8.68
C THR A 13 30.23 34.26 -9.21
N LEU A 14 29.76 33.23 -8.44
CA LEU A 14 29.94 31.84 -8.80
C LEU A 14 28.99 31.36 -9.91
N ILE A 15 27.77 31.86 -9.95
CA ILE A 15 26.76 31.43 -10.94
C ILE A 15 27.25 31.67 -12.39
N PRO A 16 27.80 32.83 -12.78
CA PRO A 16 28.33 33.04 -14.14
C PRO A 16 29.47 32.09 -14.49
N LEU A 17 30.26 31.63 -13.51
CA LEU A 17 31.33 30.65 -13.73
C LEU A 17 30.82 29.28 -14.12
N LEU A 18 29.61 28.93 -13.75
CA LEU A 18 28.95 27.66 -14.15
C LEU A 18 28.53 27.68 -15.62
N GLU A 19 28.57 28.79 -16.30
CA GLU A 19 28.30 28.92 -17.74
C GLU A 19 29.55 28.79 -18.59
N SER A 20 30.71 28.66 -17.96
CA SER A 20 31.99 28.51 -18.66
C SER A 20 32.04 27.23 -19.49
N THR A 21 32.81 27.27 -20.57
CA THR A 21 33.16 26.08 -21.37
C THR A 21 34.48 25.45 -20.92
N ASP A 22 35.18 26.07 -19.98
CA ASP A 22 36.38 25.49 -19.37
C ASP A 22 36.01 24.53 -18.27
N GLN A 23 36.34 23.24 -18.45
CA GLN A 23 35.97 22.19 -17.51
C GLN A 23 36.63 22.37 -16.11
N GLU A 24 37.83 22.87 -16.04
CA GLU A 24 38.48 23.19 -14.76
C GLU A 24 37.73 24.27 -14.00
N MET A 25 37.29 25.29 -14.70
CA MET A 25 36.52 26.38 -14.10
C MET A 25 35.18 25.87 -13.57
N LEU A 26 34.49 25.02 -14.36
CA LEU A 26 33.23 24.37 -13.94
C LEU A 26 33.45 23.49 -12.69
N LEU A 27 34.54 22.75 -12.68
CA LEU A 27 34.88 21.89 -11.57
C LEU A 27 35.09 22.68 -10.26
N HIS A 28 35.87 23.75 -10.32
CA HIS A 28 36.14 24.61 -9.18
C HIS A 28 34.90 25.34 -8.69
N ALA A 29 34.12 25.91 -9.62
CA ALA A 29 32.87 26.60 -9.29
C ALA A 29 31.83 25.62 -8.67
N GLY A 30 31.68 24.44 -9.22
CA GLY A 30 30.80 23.44 -8.72
C GLY A 30 31.17 22.94 -7.31
N ARG A 31 32.46 22.73 -7.07
CA ARG A 31 32.97 22.38 -5.72
C ARG A 31 32.71 23.51 -4.72
N ALA A 32 32.93 24.75 -5.12
CA ALA A 32 32.67 25.90 -4.26
C ALA A 32 31.19 25.97 -3.88
N ILE A 33 30.30 25.81 -4.84
CA ILE A 33 28.84 25.82 -4.59
C ILE A 33 28.45 24.68 -3.64
N GLY A 34 28.94 23.46 -3.86
CA GLY A 34 28.65 22.34 -3.00
C GLY A 34 29.10 22.57 -1.55
N ARG A 35 30.26 23.18 -1.35
CA ARG A 35 30.77 23.49 0.00
C ARG A 35 30.01 24.62 0.67
N ILE A 36 29.68 25.66 -0.09
CA ILE A 36 28.99 26.84 0.43
C ILE A 36 27.57 26.50 0.86
N CYS A 37 26.85 25.73 0.06
CA CYS A 37 25.45 25.40 0.35
C CYS A 37 25.26 24.17 1.25
N TYR A 38 26.34 23.49 1.62
CA TYR A 38 26.24 22.34 2.52
C TYR A 38 25.64 22.76 3.86
N ASP A 39 24.52 22.12 4.22
CA ASP A 39 23.80 22.33 5.48
C ASP A 39 23.46 23.81 5.76
N ASN A 40 23.22 24.60 4.71
CA ASN A 40 22.80 26.01 4.82
C ASN A 40 21.58 26.27 3.92
N ARG A 41 20.39 26.17 4.52
CA ARG A 41 19.12 26.30 3.81
C ARG A 41 18.92 27.67 3.16
N ASP A 42 19.28 28.72 3.86
CA ASP A 42 19.12 30.10 3.34
C ASP A 42 19.95 30.32 2.07
N LEU A 43 21.17 29.82 2.04
CA LEU A 43 22.04 29.84 0.86
C LEU A 43 21.54 28.96 -0.26
N GLN A 44 21.05 27.81 0.06
CA GLN A 44 20.47 26.89 -0.91
C GLN A 44 19.29 27.56 -1.63
N GLU A 45 18.40 28.22 -0.88
CA GLU A 45 17.25 28.94 -1.45
C GLU A 45 17.71 30.11 -2.30
N GLU A 46 18.72 30.86 -1.88
CA GLU A 46 19.31 31.99 -2.65
C GLU A 46 19.89 31.49 -3.97
N LEU A 47 20.64 30.38 -3.96
CA LEU A 47 21.22 29.77 -5.16
C LEU A 47 20.15 29.36 -6.15
N VAL A 48 19.07 28.72 -5.66
CA VAL A 48 17.94 28.31 -6.51
C VAL A 48 17.27 29.51 -7.13
N LYS A 49 17.09 30.57 -6.37
CA LYS A 49 16.47 31.81 -6.82
C LYS A 49 17.26 32.49 -7.94
N VAL A 50 18.57 32.46 -7.90
CA VAL A 50 19.44 33.07 -8.92
C VAL A 50 19.74 32.15 -10.11
N GLY A 51 19.11 30.96 -10.17
CA GLY A 51 19.13 30.10 -11.36
C GLY A 51 20.20 29.01 -11.38
N VAL A 52 20.71 28.56 -10.22
CA VAL A 52 21.73 27.51 -10.17
C VAL A 52 21.24 26.16 -10.76
N ILE A 53 19.96 25.87 -10.67
CA ILE A 53 19.38 24.60 -11.14
C ILE A 53 19.60 24.42 -12.64
N SER A 54 19.28 25.42 -13.44
CA SER A 54 19.50 25.38 -14.90
C SER A 54 20.95 25.12 -15.25
N SER A 55 21.88 25.76 -14.54
CA SER A 55 23.31 25.59 -14.76
C SER A 55 23.78 24.17 -14.40
N LEU A 56 23.31 23.61 -13.29
CA LEU A 56 23.66 22.26 -12.87
C LEU A 56 23.12 21.20 -13.85
N VAL A 57 21.88 21.35 -14.31
CA VAL A 57 21.29 20.43 -15.29
C VAL A 57 22.04 20.51 -16.64
N ARG A 58 22.45 21.72 -17.04
CA ARG A 58 23.25 21.91 -18.26
C ARG A 58 24.60 21.18 -18.17
N ILE A 59 25.29 21.27 -17.05
CA ILE A 59 26.55 20.55 -16.81
C ILE A 59 26.34 19.04 -16.93
N LEU A 60 25.30 18.55 -16.29
CA LEU A 60 24.96 17.12 -16.32
C LEU A 60 24.59 16.65 -17.74
N THR A 61 24.03 17.51 -18.57
CA THR A 61 23.65 17.24 -19.95
C THR A 61 24.87 17.29 -20.89
N ASP A 62 25.63 18.39 -20.83
CA ASP A 62 26.72 18.66 -21.78
C ASP A 62 28.00 17.90 -21.44
N TYR A 63 28.23 17.62 -20.17
CA TYR A 63 29.44 16.95 -19.68
C TYR A 63 29.14 15.60 -19.01
N ALA A 64 28.14 14.92 -19.52
CA ALA A 64 27.67 13.64 -18.97
C ALA A 64 28.73 12.55 -18.87
N GLU A 65 29.81 12.64 -19.66
CA GLU A 65 30.91 11.66 -19.69
C GLU A 65 32.12 12.08 -18.84
N SER A 66 32.10 13.30 -18.32
CA SER A 66 33.19 13.77 -17.46
C SER A 66 32.93 13.34 -16.02
N GLU A 67 33.59 12.27 -15.55
CA GLU A 67 33.42 11.74 -14.20
C GLU A 67 33.60 12.80 -13.10
N PRO A 68 34.64 13.65 -13.12
CA PRO A 68 34.80 14.68 -12.10
C PRO A 68 33.63 15.70 -12.06
N LEU A 69 33.16 16.15 -13.23
CA LEU A 69 32.09 17.13 -13.33
C LEU A 69 30.75 16.51 -12.91
N VAL A 70 30.47 15.29 -13.33
CA VAL A 70 29.26 14.56 -12.95
C VAL A 70 29.22 14.38 -11.42
N HIS A 71 30.33 13.98 -10.82
CA HIS A 71 30.42 13.78 -9.38
C HIS A 71 30.10 15.06 -8.60
N VAL A 72 30.74 16.17 -8.98
CA VAL A 72 30.54 17.48 -8.34
C VAL A 72 29.10 17.97 -8.53
N ASP A 73 28.56 17.79 -9.73
CA ASP A 73 27.19 18.20 -10.06
C ASP A 73 26.15 17.42 -9.25
N LEU A 74 26.33 16.10 -9.16
CA LEU A 74 25.43 15.23 -8.37
C LEU A 74 25.47 15.60 -6.87
N LEU A 75 26.65 15.89 -6.32
CA LEU A 75 26.77 16.33 -4.92
C LEU A 75 26.06 17.67 -4.69
N ALA A 76 26.17 18.60 -5.61
CA ALA A 76 25.45 19.88 -5.53
C ALA A 76 23.93 19.66 -5.57
N LEU A 77 23.46 18.80 -6.48
CA LEU A 77 22.05 18.44 -6.57
C LEU A 77 21.55 17.74 -5.28
N CYS A 78 22.34 16.87 -4.67
CA CYS A 78 21.99 16.28 -3.37
C CYS A 78 21.74 17.34 -2.31
N ASN A 79 22.58 18.36 -2.25
CA ASN A 79 22.45 19.44 -1.28
C ASN A 79 21.22 20.33 -1.53
N LEU A 80 20.76 20.43 -2.77
CA LEU A 80 19.66 21.32 -3.15
C LEU A 80 18.30 20.62 -3.31
N ALA A 81 18.31 19.30 -3.58
CA ALA A 81 17.11 18.56 -3.99
C ALA A 81 16.02 18.46 -2.90
N ASP A 82 16.35 18.66 -1.65
CA ASP A 82 15.37 18.65 -0.56
C ASP A 82 14.48 19.89 -0.55
N LEU A 83 14.89 20.96 -1.21
CA LEU A 83 14.09 22.18 -1.29
C LEU A 83 12.94 22.03 -2.29
N ASP A 84 11.74 22.41 -1.88
CA ASP A 84 10.57 22.39 -2.77
C ASP A 84 10.75 23.30 -3.98
N THR A 85 11.39 24.46 -3.80
CA THR A 85 11.71 25.38 -4.89
C THR A 85 12.69 24.78 -5.89
N ALA A 86 13.66 23.99 -5.42
CA ALA A 86 14.59 23.25 -6.28
C ALA A 86 13.88 22.16 -7.08
N LYS A 87 13.01 21.39 -6.43
CA LYS A 87 12.22 20.35 -7.11
C LYS A 87 11.33 20.96 -8.19
N GLU A 88 10.68 22.05 -7.89
CA GLU A 88 9.84 22.78 -8.87
C GLU A 88 10.67 23.26 -10.07
N ALA A 89 11.83 23.85 -9.82
CA ALA A 89 12.74 24.27 -10.89
C ALA A 89 13.24 23.08 -11.71
N LEU A 90 13.59 21.97 -11.06
CA LEU A 90 14.05 20.75 -11.72
C LEU A 90 12.95 20.12 -12.58
N SER A 91 11.70 20.22 -12.18
CA SER A 91 10.56 19.68 -12.95
C SER A 91 10.40 20.31 -14.34
N LYS A 92 10.96 21.49 -14.53
CA LYS A 92 10.93 22.21 -15.81
C LYS A 92 12.16 21.92 -16.68
N THR A 93 13.04 21.05 -16.24
CA THR A 93 14.28 20.69 -16.91
C THR A 93 14.25 19.23 -17.38
N LYS A 94 15.30 18.80 -18.06
CA LYS A 94 15.48 17.40 -18.47
C LYS A 94 16.31 16.60 -17.47
N VAL A 95 16.32 17.00 -16.20
CA VAL A 95 17.10 16.33 -15.16
C VAL A 95 16.78 14.85 -15.03
N ALA A 96 15.51 14.46 -15.16
CA ALA A 96 15.10 13.06 -15.04
C ALA A 96 15.82 12.16 -16.06
N GLU A 97 15.85 12.58 -17.33
CA GLU A 97 16.55 11.85 -18.40
C GLU A 97 18.04 11.71 -18.09
N GLN A 98 18.66 12.77 -17.62
CA GLN A 98 20.09 12.79 -17.33
C GLN A 98 20.43 11.92 -16.13
N LEU A 99 19.61 11.95 -15.08
CA LEU A 99 19.82 11.12 -13.90
C LEU A 99 19.66 9.63 -14.23
N VAL A 100 18.68 9.27 -15.04
CA VAL A 100 18.48 7.88 -15.47
C VAL A 100 19.67 7.41 -16.31
N LYS A 101 20.20 8.24 -17.21
CA LYS A 101 21.43 7.93 -17.95
C LYS A 101 22.61 7.69 -17.01
N GLN A 102 22.78 8.52 -16.02
CA GLN A 102 23.86 8.35 -15.04
C GLN A 102 23.67 7.09 -14.20
N LEU A 103 22.44 6.76 -13.85
CA LEU A 103 22.11 5.55 -13.12
C LEU A 103 22.46 4.29 -13.91
N ARG A 104 22.19 4.27 -15.23
CA ARG A 104 22.56 3.15 -16.12
C ARG A 104 24.07 2.96 -16.21
N ARG A 105 24.83 4.04 -16.17
CA ARG A 105 26.29 4.03 -16.31
C ARG A 105 27.03 3.76 -15.01
N ALA A 106 26.36 3.95 -13.87
CA ALA A 106 27.00 3.84 -12.57
C ALA A 106 27.38 2.40 -12.25
N GLU A 107 28.63 2.18 -11.92
CA GLU A 107 29.16 0.86 -11.58
C GLU A 107 29.62 0.77 -10.12
N ASN A 108 30.05 1.89 -9.51
CA ASN A 108 30.51 1.90 -8.14
C ASN A 108 29.42 2.32 -7.16
N HIS A 109 29.54 1.84 -5.91
CA HIS A 109 28.54 2.07 -4.88
C HIS A 109 28.38 3.55 -4.50
N GLU A 110 29.46 4.29 -4.42
CA GLU A 110 29.44 5.71 -4.08
C GLU A 110 28.58 6.51 -5.06
N ARG A 111 28.79 6.27 -6.37
CA ARG A 111 28.01 6.92 -7.42
C ARG A 111 26.53 6.53 -7.34
N LEU A 112 26.23 5.26 -7.15
CA LEU A 112 24.87 4.77 -7.01
C LEU A 112 24.17 5.39 -5.80
N GLU A 113 24.81 5.45 -4.66
CA GLU A 113 24.26 6.04 -3.44
C GLU A 113 23.90 7.51 -3.64
N ILE A 114 24.78 8.29 -4.27
CA ILE A 114 24.54 9.70 -4.53
C ILE A 114 23.34 9.88 -5.47
N ILE A 115 23.28 9.11 -6.55
CA ILE A 115 22.16 9.17 -7.50
C ILE A 115 20.85 8.79 -6.81
N PHE A 116 20.84 7.74 -6.00
CA PHE A 116 19.63 7.34 -5.27
C PHE A 116 19.16 8.39 -4.28
N GLU A 117 20.06 9.09 -3.60
CA GLU A 117 19.70 10.21 -2.73
C GLU A 117 18.97 11.30 -3.51
N VAL A 118 19.50 11.69 -4.66
CA VAL A 118 18.87 12.69 -5.51
C VAL A 118 17.50 12.22 -5.99
N LEU A 119 17.43 10.99 -6.52
CA LEU A 119 16.19 10.42 -7.04
C LEU A 119 15.11 10.29 -5.96
N GLN A 120 15.48 9.88 -4.75
CA GLN A 120 14.54 9.76 -3.64
C GLN A 120 13.94 11.12 -3.25
N ALA A 121 14.75 12.16 -3.23
CA ALA A 121 14.27 13.51 -3.00
C ALA A 121 13.34 13.98 -4.12
N LEU A 122 13.70 13.76 -5.38
CA LEU A 122 12.87 14.14 -6.52
C LEU A 122 11.55 13.39 -6.60
N ALA A 123 11.52 12.15 -6.12
CA ALA A 123 10.31 11.33 -6.11
C ALA A 123 9.21 11.85 -5.17
N GLU A 124 9.49 12.87 -4.36
CA GLU A 124 8.47 13.57 -3.58
C GLU A 124 7.64 14.55 -4.43
N ASN A 125 8.09 14.89 -5.63
CA ASN A 125 7.42 15.80 -6.54
C ASN A 125 6.68 15.02 -7.64
N ASP A 126 5.39 15.27 -7.80
CA ASP A 126 4.52 14.51 -8.71
C ASP A 126 4.95 14.61 -10.18
N ALA A 127 5.33 15.80 -10.64
CA ALA A 127 5.79 16.00 -12.02
C ALA A 127 7.09 15.24 -12.29
N LEU A 128 8.03 15.27 -11.35
CA LEU A 128 9.30 14.57 -11.46
C LEU A 128 9.13 13.04 -11.44
N LYS A 129 8.20 12.52 -10.65
CA LYS A 129 7.86 11.09 -10.68
C LYS A 129 7.48 10.64 -12.09
N VAL A 130 6.60 11.36 -12.73
CA VAL A 130 6.14 11.07 -14.10
C VAL A 130 7.32 11.11 -15.07
N GLN A 131 8.15 12.14 -14.97
CA GLN A 131 9.32 12.31 -15.84
C GLN A 131 10.34 11.18 -15.67
N LEU A 132 10.57 10.73 -14.42
CA LEU A 132 11.47 9.62 -14.13
C LEU A 132 10.96 8.31 -14.75
N VAL A 133 9.67 8.06 -14.64
CA VAL A 133 9.03 6.87 -15.22
C VAL A 133 9.11 6.92 -16.75
N GLU A 134 8.84 8.06 -17.37
CA GLU A 134 8.96 8.25 -18.81
C GLU A 134 10.39 8.05 -19.31
N ALA A 135 11.36 8.40 -18.49
CA ALA A 135 12.79 8.18 -18.80
C ALA A 135 13.23 6.72 -18.63
N GLY A 136 12.36 5.85 -18.10
CA GLY A 136 12.65 4.42 -17.95
C GLY A 136 13.38 4.04 -16.66
N VAL A 137 13.23 4.82 -15.59
CA VAL A 137 13.89 4.56 -14.30
C VAL A 137 13.58 3.16 -13.76
N GLN A 138 12.35 2.67 -13.94
CA GLN A 138 11.92 1.35 -13.47
C GLN A 138 12.72 0.19 -14.07
N GLU A 139 13.07 0.28 -15.35
CA GLU A 139 13.88 -0.73 -16.03
C GLU A 139 15.30 -0.79 -15.45
N VAL A 140 15.89 0.37 -15.21
CA VAL A 140 17.23 0.47 -14.64
C VAL A 140 17.25 -0.03 -13.20
N LEU A 141 16.22 0.28 -12.42
CA LEU A 141 16.07 -0.22 -11.06
C LEU A 141 15.96 -1.74 -11.02
N SER A 142 15.15 -2.30 -11.93
CA SER A 142 15.01 -3.76 -12.06
C SER A 142 16.35 -4.41 -12.40
N ASP A 143 17.10 -3.85 -13.33
CA ASP A 143 18.41 -4.37 -13.74
C ASP A 143 19.42 -4.32 -12.58
N ILE A 144 19.43 -3.24 -11.81
CA ILE A 144 20.31 -3.11 -10.64
C ILE A 144 19.96 -4.17 -9.59
N LEU A 145 18.68 -4.34 -9.28
CA LEU A 145 18.24 -5.32 -8.30
C LEU A 145 18.57 -6.75 -8.72
N LEU A 146 18.45 -7.07 -10.03
CA LEU A 146 18.81 -8.38 -10.55
C LEU A 146 20.31 -8.63 -10.48
N ARG A 147 21.12 -7.61 -10.79
CA ARG A 147 22.58 -7.70 -10.77
C ARG A 147 23.10 -7.95 -9.35
N LEU A 148 22.47 -7.33 -8.34
CA LEU A 148 22.90 -7.44 -6.95
C LEU A 148 22.18 -8.56 -6.19
N GLN A 149 21.38 -9.36 -6.88
CA GLN A 149 20.64 -10.47 -6.28
C GLN A 149 21.58 -11.48 -5.61
N GLY A 150 21.28 -11.82 -4.37
CA GLY A 150 22.03 -12.83 -3.62
C GLY A 150 23.37 -12.39 -3.06
N ASN A 151 23.78 -11.14 -3.28
CA ASN A 151 24.99 -10.60 -2.71
C ASN A 151 24.80 -10.28 -1.22
N SER A 152 25.71 -10.76 -0.38
CA SER A 152 25.63 -10.57 1.08
C SER A 152 26.46 -9.40 1.59
N GLN A 153 27.12 -8.65 0.71
CA GLN A 153 27.92 -7.49 1.09
C GLN A 153 27.03 -6.35 1.58
N ALA A 154 27.42 -5.69 2.65
CA ALA A 154 26.65 -4.60 3.25
C ALA A 154 26.38 -3.45 2.29
N GLU A 155 27.34 -3.12 1.44
CA GLU A 155 27.21 -2.07 0.43
C GLU A 155 26.11 -2.39 -0.59
N ASP A 156 26.07 -3.63 -1.08
CA ASP A 156 25.05 -4.10 -2.02
C ASP A 156 23.67 -4.10 -1.36
N THR A 157 23.59 -4.46 -0.09
CA THR A 157 22.33 -4.42 0.67
C THR A 157 21.77 -3.00 0.77
N CYS A 158 22.63 -2.00 0.97
CA CYS A 158 22.21 -0.59 1.00
C CYS A 158 21.65 -0.14 -0.35
N ILE A 159 22.26 -0.54 -1.46
CA ILE A 159 21.80 -0.22 -2.81
C ILE A 159 20.45 -0.90 -3.10
N VAL A 160 20.31 -2.18 -2.75
CA VAL A 160 19.06 -2.92 -2.91
C VAL A 160 17.92 -2.23 -2.15
N LYS A 161 18.19 -1.82 -0.91
CA LYS A 161 17.20 -1.10 -0.10
C LYS A 161 16.82 0.24 -0.74
N ALA A 162 17.80 1.03 -1.16
CA ALA A 162 17.57 2.33 -1.77
C ALA A 162 16.75 2.22 -3.07
N ALA A 163 17.09 1.25 -3.93
CA ALA A 163 16.35 0.98 -5.16
C ALA A 163 14.91 0.54 -4.87
N SER A 164 14.72 -0.33 -3.89
CA SER A 164 13.40 -0.80 -3.47
C SER A 164 12.52 0.32 -2.91
N ASP A 165 13.08 1.16 -2.06
CA ASP A 165 12.37 2.31 -1.49
C ASP A 165 11.98 3.32 -2.57
N LEU A 166 12.83 3.52 -3.57
CA LEU A 166 12.54 4.40 -4.69
C LEU A 166 11.36 3.89 -5.53
N ILE A 167 11.31 2.60 -5.80
CA ILE A 167 10.18 1.98 -6.52
C ILE A 167 8.87 2.28 -5.79
N VAL A 168 8.83 2.11 -4.48
CA VAL A 168 7.63 2.39 -3.68
C VAL A 168 7.24 3.87 -3.78
N SER A 169 8.22 4.77 -3.66
CA SER A 169 7.98 6.22 -3.72
C SER A 169 7.45 6.68 -5.08
N LEU A 170 7.91 6.07 -6.17
CA LEU A 170 7.45 6.38 -7.52
C LEU A 170 5.97 6.01 -7.73
N LEU A 171 5.43 5.10 -6.94
CA LEU A 171 4.06 4.58 -7.07
C LEU A 171 3.06 5.21 -6.09
N LEU A 172 3.33 6.41 -5.62
CA LEU A 172 2.38 7.18 -4.81
C LEU A 172 1.55 8.11 -5.72
N GLY A 173 0.23 8.07 -5.53
CA GLY A 173 -0.72 8.86 -6.30
C GLY A 173 -1.33 8.12 -7.49
N ASP A 174 -2.66 8.28 -7.68
CA ASP A 174 -3.45 7.53 -8.66
C ASP A 174 -2.98 7.75 -10.10
N GLY A 175 -2.68 9.00 -10.47
CA GLY A 175 -2.23 9.33 -11.81
C GLY A 175 -0.94 8.62 -12.19
N ASN A 176 0.02 8.58 -11.27
CA ASN A 176 1.29 7.89 -11.48
C ASN A 176 1.10 6.38 -11.56
N CYS A 177 0.23 5.82 -10.69
CA CYS A 177 -0.08 4.39 -10.71
C CYS A 177 -0.69 3.96 -12.03
N ILE A 178 -1.63 4.74 -12.59
CA ILE A 178 -2.25 4.44 -13.88
C ILE A 178 -1.20 4.49 -14.99
N ARG A 179 -0.34 5.50 -14.99
CA ARG A 179 0.70 5.66 -16.00
C ARG A 179 1.75 4.55 -15.92
N MET A 180 2.14 4.13 -14.73
CA MET A 180 3.09 3.04 -14.52
C MET A 180 2.59 1.71 -15.11
N VAL A 181 1.32 1.43 -14.96
CA VAL A 181 0.70 0.23 -15.56
C VAL A 181 0.75 0.31 -17.09
N GLN A 182 0.52 1.49 -17.66
CA GLN A 182 0.59 1.70 -19.11
C GLN A 182 1.99 1.44 -19.67
N VAL A 183 3.05 1.68 -18.91
CA VAL A 183 4.43 1.41 -19.33
C VAL A 183 4.93 0.01 -18.95
N GLY A 184 4.06 -0.85 -18.42
CA GLY A 184 4.35 -2.27 -18.22
C GLY A 184 5.03 -2.65 -16.90
N ILE A 185 4.85 -1.84 -15.84
CA ILE A 185 5.51 -2.07 -14.55
C ILE A 185 5.05 -3.36 -13.85
N ILE A 186 3.84 -3.84 -14.11
CA ILE A 186 3.27 -5.00 -13.40
C ILE A 186 4.15 -6.23 -13.58
N HIS A 187 4.47 -6.58 -14.82
CA HIS A 187 5.30 -7.75 -15.11
C HIS A 187 6.72 -7.61 -14.56
N GLN A 188 7.29 -6.42 -14.62
CA GLN A 188 8.61 -6.15 -14.06
C GLN A 188 8.63 -6.38 -12.56
N LEU A 189 7.60 -5.92 -11.83
CA LEU A 189 7.50 -6.13 -10.39
C LEU A 189 7.27 -7.59 -10.03
N LEU A 190 6.45 -8.32 -10.80
CA LEU A 190 6.21 -9.75 -10.57
C LEU A 190 7.48 -10.58 -10.81
N ASP A 191 8.21 -10.29 -11.88
CA ASP A 191 9.47 -10.96 -12.17
C ASP A 191 10.51 -10.68 -11.08
N LEU A 192 10.59 -9.43 -10.63
CA LEU A 192 11.45 -9.03 -9.54
C LEU A 192 11.11 -9.79 -8.25
N LEU A 193 9.82 -9.84 -7.93
CA LEU A 193 9.33 -10.55 -6.75
C LEU A 193 9.71 -12.03 -6.79
N GLU A 194 9.44 -12.72 -7.88
CA GLU A 194 9.71 -14.14 -8.06
C GLU A 194 11.20 -14.48 -7.93
N LYS A 195 12.06 -13.66 -8.51
CA LYS A 195 13.52 -13.84 -8.41
C LYS A 195 14.02 -13.64 -6.99
N HIS A 196 13.45 -12.69 -6.26
CA HIS A 196 13.85 -12.43 -4.88
C HIS A 196 13.17 -13.35 -3.85
N VAL A 197 12.19 -14.13 -4.24
CA VAL A 197 11.72 -15.27 -3.45
C VAL A 197 12.82 -16.33 -3.39
N GLU A 198 13.48 -16.61 -4.50
CA GLU A 198 14.59 -17.58 -4.55
C GLU A 198 15.81 -17.10 -3.77
N SER A 199 16.13 -15.82 -3.85
CA SER A 199 17.27 -15.23 -3.12
C SER A 199 17.02 -15.09 -1.62
N GLY A 200 15.76 -15.10 -1.19
CA GLY A 200 15.37 -14.87 0.19
C GLY A 200 15.47 -13.41 0.63
N ASP A 201 15.59 -12.46 -0.30
CA ASP A 201 15.71 -11.03 0.04
C ASP A 201 14.35 -10.45 0.44
N VAL A 202 14.11 -10.37 1.73
CA VAL A 202 12.86 -9.89 2.34
C VAL A 202 12.59 -8.41 2.00
N SER A 203 13.63 -7.59 1.93
CA SER A 203 13.47 -6.16 1.64
C SER A 203 12.91 -5.93 0.25
N VAL A 204 13.40 -6.67 -0.75
CA VAL A 204 12.90 -6.58 -2.13
C VAL A 204 11.50 -7.17 -2.26
N GLN A 205 11.23 -8.31 -1.61
CA GLN A 205 9.89 -8.90 -1.57
C GLN A 205 8.87 -7.91 -1.02
N HIS A 206 9.19 -7.29 0.10
CA HIS A 206 8.32 -6.31 0.75
C HIS A 206 8.09 -5.08 -0.16
N ALA A 207 9.15 -4.57 -0.77
CA ALA A 207 9.04 -3.41 -1.67
C ALA A 207 8.21 -3.71 -2.91
N ALA A 208 8.42 -4.87 -3.55
CA ALA A 208 7.65 -5.28 -4.72
C ALA A 208 6.17 -5.44 -4.37
N LEU A 209 5.84 -6.05 -3.24
CA LEU A 209 4.45 -6.14 -2.77
C LEU A 209 3.85 -4.77 -2.46
N SER A 210 4.60 -3.89 -1.81
CA SER A 210 4.15 -2.54 -1.51
C SER A 210 3.83 -1.76 -2.79
N ALA A 211 4.67 -1.91 -3.80
CA ALA A 211 4.46 -1.31 -5.12
C ALA A 211 3.19 -1.87 -5.79
N LEU A 212 3.01 -3.18 -5.79
CA LEU A 212 1.82 -3.83 -6.36
C LEU A 212 0.55 -3.41 -5.62
N ARG A 213 0.60 -3.30 -4.29
CA ARG A 213 -0.53 -2.82 -3.50
C ARG A 213 -0.92 -1.39 -3.89
N ASN A 214 0.04 -0.50 -4.02
CA ASN A 214 -0.20 0.89 -4.43
C ASN A 214 -0.79 0.96 -5.85
N LEU A 215 -0.29 0.13 -6.77
CA LEU A 215 -0.84 0.04 -8.13
C LEU A 215 -2.30 -0.41 -8.16
N ALA A 216 -2.72 -1.20 -7.19
CA ALA A 216 -4.09 -1.72 -7.13
C ALA A 216 -5.11 -0.72 -6.56
N ILE A 217 -4.68 0.44 -6.05
CA ILE A 217 -5.60 1.46 -5.53
C ILE A 217 -6.55 1.98 -6.62
N PRO A 218 -6.10 2.42 -7.80
CA PRO A 218 -7.03 2.77 -8.88
C PRO A 218 -7.77 1.53 -9.40
N VAL A 219 -9.10 1.63 -9.52
CA VAL A 219 -9.95 0.52 -9.97
C VAL A 219 -9.55 0.01 -11.35
N VAL A 220 -9.20 0.91 -12.27
CA VAL A 220 -8.74 0.56 -13.63
C VAL A 220 -7.53 -0.39 -13.58
N ASN A 221 -6.57 -0.07 -12.73
CA ASN A 221 -5.38 -0.90 -12.56
C ASN A 221 -5.73 -2.25 -11.93
N LYS A 222 -6.62 -2.25 -10.94
CA LYS A 222 -7.05 -3.45 -10.23
C LYS A 222 -7.61 -4.49 -11.19
N VAL A 223 -8.49 -4.09 -12.09
CA VAL A 223 -9.09 -4.97 -13.11
C VAL A 223 -8.00 -5.56 -14.01
N GLN A 224 -7.10 -4.73 -14.51
CA GLN A 224 -6.01 -5.19 -15.36
C GLN A 224 -5.05 -6.13 -14.62
N MET A 225 -4.68 -5.80 -13.39
CA MET A 225 -3.82 -6.66 -12.57
C MET A 225 -4.42 -8.05 -12.35
N LEU A 226 -5.71 -8.12 -12.11
CA LEU A 226 -6.41 -9.40 -11.96
C LEU A 226 -6.40 -10.21 -13.26
N GLU A 227 -6.61 -9.57 -14.41
CA GLU A 227 -6.55 -10.21 -15.72
C GLU A 227 -5.14 -10.75 -16.03
N GLU A 228 -4.11 -10.06 -15.57
CA GLU A 228 -2.70 -10.46 -15.77
C GLU A 228 -2.22 -11.50 -14.76
N GLY A 229 -3.09 -11.94 -13.84
CA GLY A 229 -2.78 -13.04 -12.91
C GLY A 229 -1.96 -12.61 -11.70
N VAL A 230 -2.01 -11.36 -11.29
CA VAL A 230 -1.24 -10.86 -10.13
C VAL A 230 -1.63 -11.60 -8.85
N ALA A 231 -2.93 -11.79 -8.61
CA ALA A 231 -3.42 -12.44 -7.39
C ALA A 231 -2.88 -13.87 -7.24
N GLU A 232 -2.74 -14.60 -8.34
CA GLU A 232 -2.20 -15.96 -8.35
C GLU A 232 -0.67 -15.97 -8.18
N ARG A 233 0.03 -15.09 -8.89
CA ARG A 233 1.50 -15.08 -8.90
C ARG A 233 2.11 -14.66 -7.57
N ILE A 234 1.49 -13.74 -6.84
CA ILE A 234 2.02 -13.30 -5.53
C ILE A 234 1.80 -14.34 -4.43
N GLN A 235 0.97 -15.35 -4.66
CA GLN A 235 0.71 -16.40 -3.67
C GLN A 235 1.93 -17.28 -3.38
N VAL A 236 2.97 -17.22 -4.18
CA VAL A 236 4.26 -17.85 -3.88
C VAL A 236 4.79 -17.42 -2.51
N LEU A 237 4.41 -16.22 -2.05
CA LEU A 237 4.81 -15.68 -0.75
C LEU A 237 3.97 -16.19 0.43
N LEU A 238 2.96 -17.02 0.21
CA LEU A 238 2.24 -17.69 1.31
C LEU A 238 3.17 -18.55 2.18
N ARG A 239 4.33 -18.92 1.65
CA ARG A 239 5.37 -19.67 2.38
C ARG A 239 6.21 -18.81 3.29
N SER A 240 6.12 -17.48 3.19
CA SER A 240 6.97 -16.59 3.96
C SER A 240 6.66 -16.66 5.46
N GLU A 241 7.72 -16.77 6.25
CA GLU A 241 7.62 -16.71 7.71
C GLU A 241 7.92 -15.31 8.26
N MET A 242 8.11 -14.33 7.38
CA MET A 242 8.46 -12.96 7.74
C MET A 242 7.21 -12.09 7.87
N PRO A 243 6.88 -11.60 9.09
CA PRO A 243 5.67 -10.81 9.31
C PRO A 243 5.51 -9.58 8.41
N PRO A 244 6.55 -8.80 8.11
CA PRO A 244 6.40 -7.68 7.18
C PRO A 244 5.95 -8.10 5.78
N VAL A 245 6.44 -9.23 5.27
CA VAL A 245 6.04 -9.78 3.97
C VAL A 245 4.61 -10.31 4.03
N GLN A 246 4.28 -11.05 5.09
CA GLN A 246 2.92 -11.57 5.32
C GLN A 246 1.90 -10.42 5.35
N PHE A 247 2.19 -9.37 6.08
CA PHE A 247 1.33 -8.18 6.18
C PHE A 247 1.08 -7.54 4.80
N LYS A 248 2.13 -7.35 4.02
CA LYS A 248 2.02 -6.73 2.69
C LYS A 248 1.33 -7.65 1.68
N LEU A 249 1.57 -8.95 1.76
CA LEU A 249 0.87 -9.93 0.91
C LEU A 249 -0.63 -9.89 1.18
N LEU A 250 -1.03 -9.96 2.44
CA LEU A 250 -2.43 -9.91 2.85
C LEU A 250 -3.10 -8.60 2.41
N GLY A 251 -2.43 -7.48 2.62
CA GLY A 251 -2.93 -6.17 2.20
C GLY A 251 -3.09 -6.05 0.69
N THR A 252 -2.16 -6.61 -0.07
CA THR A 252 -2.21 -6.61 -1.53
C THR A 252 -3.36 -7.48 -2.05
N LEU A 253 -3.51 -8.68 -1.51
CA LEU A 253 -4.62 -9.58 -1.88
C LEU A 253 -5.97 -8.95 -1.52
N ARG A 254 -6.08 -8.32 -0.35
CA ARG A 254 -7.31 -7.62 0.04
C ARG A 254 -7.63 -6.47 -0.90
N MET A 255 -6.64 -5.67 -1.25
CA MET A 255 -6.82 -4.58 -2.20
C MET A 255 -7.32 -5.07 -3.56
N LEU A 256 -6.80 -6.21 -4.03
CA LEU A 256 -7.23 -6.81 -5.29
C LEU A 256 -8.63 -7.42 -5.21
N ALA A 257 -9.00 -7.99 -4.06
CA ALA A 257 -10.30 -8.64 -3.87
C ALA A 257 -11.44 -7.64 -3.63
N ASP A 258 -11.15 -6.50 -3.01
CA ASP A 258 -12.18 -5.51 -2.65
C ASP A 258 -12.92 -4.99 -3.88
N GLY A 259 -14.25 -5.17 -3.88
CA GLY A 259 -15.12 -4.74 -4.97
C GLY A 259 -15.03 -5.59 -6.24
N GLN A 260 -14.32 -6.72 -6.22
CA GLN A 260 -14.09 -7.58 -7.37
C GLN A 260 -14.60 -9.00 -7.08
N ALA A 261 -15.84 -9.29 -7.50
CA ALA A 261 -16.49 -10.56 -7.24
C ALA A 261 -15.71 -11.76 -7.80
N ASP A 262 -15.18 -11.63 -9.02
CA ASP A 262 -14.42 -12.70 -9.66
C ASP A 262 -13.13 -13.03 -8.89
N ALA A 263 -12.44 -12.01 -8.43
CA ALA A 263 -11.22 -12.20 -7.63
C ALA A 263 -11.53 -12.85 -6.28
N ALA A 264 -12.56 -12.38 -5.60
CA ALA A 264 -13.00 -12.94 -4.32
C ALA A 264 -13.41 -14.41 -4.46
N GLU A 265 -14.07 -14.76 -5.56
CA GLU A 265 -14.47 -16.14 -5.85
C GLU A 265 -13.24 -17.03 -6.09
N ILE A 266 -12.30 -16.60 -6.91
CA ILE A 266 -11.07 -17.36 -7.20
C ILE A 266 -10.27 -17.59 -5.93
N LEU A 267 -10.04 -16.53 -5.15
CA LEU A 267 -9.28 -16.61 -3.89
C LEU A 267 -10.01 -17.50 -2.86
N GLY A 268 -11.32 -17.38 -2.79
CA GLY A 268 -12.14 -18.10 -1.83
C GLY A 268 -12.29 -19.60 -2.13
N GLN A 269 -11.94 -20.04 -3.34
CA GLN A 269 -11.97 -21.45 -3.72
C GLN A 269 -10.61 -22.14 -3.61
N ASP A 270 -9.56 -21.39 -3.30
CA ASP A 270 -8.21 -21.96 -3.17
C ASP A 270 -7.97 -22.47 -1.74
N PRO A 271 -7.93 -23.81 -1.54
CA PRO A 271 -7.75 -24.37 -0.19
C PRO A 271 -6.42 -24.02 0.45
N MET A 272 -5.35 -23.91 -0.33
CA MET A 272 -4.02 -23.54 0.19
C MET A 272 -4.02 -22.13 0.75
N LEU A 273 -4.61 -21.21 0.00
CA LEU A 273 -4.74 -19.82 0.45
C LEU A 273 -5.61 -19.74 1.71
N LEU A 274 -6.79 -20.36 1.70
CA LEU A 274 -7.71 -20.29 2.83
C LEU A 274 -7.10 -20.91 4.10
N ASN A 275 -6.42 -22.04 3.99
CA ASN A 275 -5.79 -22.67 5.14
C ASN A 275 -4.69 -21.78 5.74
N ARG A 276 -3.85 -21.19 4.91
CA ARG A 276 -2.81 -20.27 5.38
C ARG A 276 -3.40 -18.99 5.97
N LEU A 277 -4.43 -18.47 5.31
CA LEU A 277 -5.15 -17.27 5.77
C LEU A 277 -5.75 -17.50 7.16
N VAL A 278 -6.40 -18.61 7.38
CA VAL A 278 -6.98 -18.93 8.69
C VAL A 278 -5.90 -19.10 9.76
N GLN A 279 -4.75 -19.67 9.44
CA GLN A 279 -3.60 -19.73 10.35
C GLN A 279 -3.16 -18.31 10.75
N TRP A 280 -3.09 -17.40 9.81
CA TRP A 280 -2.69 -16.02 10.08
C TRP A 280 -3.77 -15.24 10.83
N CYS A 281 -5.03 -15.59 10.70
CA CYS A 281 -6.11 -15.05 11.53
C CYS A 281 -5.93 -15.34 13.03
N ASP A 282 -5.21 -16.41 13.36
CA ASP A 282 -4.94 -16.83 14.75
C ASP A 282 -3.61 -16.29 15.32
N VAL A 283 -2.80 -15.60 14.51
CA VAL A 283 -1.51 -15.08 14.96
C VAL A 283 -1.72 -14.04 16.05
N LYS A 284 -1.09 -14.24 17.21
CA LYS A 284 -1.23 -13.35 18.38
C LYS A 284 -0.09 -12.34 18.54
N ASP A 285 1.09 -12.68 17.98
CA ASP A 285 2.31 -11.88 18.16
C ASP A 285 2.42 -10.69 17.22
N HIS A 286 1.63 -10.66 16.16
CA HIS A 286 1.68 -9.63 15.12
C HIS A 286 0.28 -9.11 14.81
N ALA A 287 -0.11 -8.01 15.46
CA ALA A 287 -1.43 -7.41 15.32
C ALA A 287 -1.75 -7.02 13.87
N GLY A 288 -0.75 -6.56 13.11
CA GLY A 288 -0.92 -6.20 11.70
C GLY A 288 -1.28 -7.40 10.82
N VAL A 289 -0.58 -8.51 10.97
CA VAL A 289 -0.86 -9.75 10.23
C VAL A 289 -2.23 -10.29 10.61
N HIS A 290 -2.52 -10.38 11.90
CA HIS A 290 -3.82 -10.80 12.42
C HIS A 290 -4.96 -9.94 11.83
N GLY A 291 -4.83 -8.64 11.90
CA GLY A 291 -5.83 -7.71 11.41
C GLY A 291 -6.08 -7.81 9.91
N GLU A 292 -5.02 -7.81 9.11
CA GLU A 292 -5.13 -7.91 7.64
C GLU A 292 -5.65 -9.28 7.20
N ALA A 293 -5.27 -10.37 7.88
CA ALA A 293 -5.78 -11.70 7.57
C ALA A 293 -7.30 -11.77 7.79
N ASN A 294 -7.78 -11.25 8.90
CA ASN A 294 -9.22 -11.20 9.19
C ASN A 294 -9.96 -10.32 8.17
N ARG A 295 -9.39 -9.17 7.80
CA ARG A 295 -9.99 -8.29 6.80
C ARG A 295 -10.03 -8.91 5.41
N LEU A 296 -8.99 -9.63 5.01
CA LEU A 296 -8.98 -10.36 3.74
C LEU A 296 -10.06 -11.44 3.72
N LEU A 297 -10.19 -12.21 4.79
CA LEU A 297 -11.23 -13.23 4.89
C LEU A 297 -12.62 -12.61 4.76
N ALA A 298 -12.87 -11.50 5.45
CA ALA A 298 -14.13 -10.77 5.36
C ALA A 298 -14.38 -10.25 3.94
N SER A 299 -13.35 -9.73 3.28
CA SER A 299 -13.44 -9.22 1.90
C SER A 299 -13.79 -10.33 0.91
N ILE A 300 -13.16 -11.49 1.02
CA ILE A 300 -13.44 -12.65 0.17
C ILE A 300 -14.91 -13.06 0.29
N VAL A 301 -15.43 -13.14 1.50
CA VAL A 301 -16.82 -13.54 1.75
C VAL A 301 -17.79 -12.45 1.29
N ARG A 302 -17.44 -11.19 1.53
CA ARG A 302 -18.30 -10.04 1.24
C ARG A 302 -18.53 -9.77 -0.23
N HIS A 303 -17.50 -10.01 -1.06
CA HIS A 303 -17.50 -9.65 -2.48
C HIS A 303 -17.79 -10.82 -3.43
N ASN A 304 -18.28 -11.94 -2.92
CA ASN A 304 -18.69 -13.06 -3.76
C ASN A 304 -20.19 -13.37 -3.61
N ARG A 305 -20.70 -14.18 -4.52
CA ARG A 305 -22.06 -14.70 -4.49
C ARG A 305 -22.07 -16.23 -4.65
N SER A 306 -20.93 -16.86 -4.44
CA SER A 306 -20.72 -18.27 -4.69
C SER A 306 -20.95 -19.11 -3.44
N GLN A 307 -21.82 -20.13 -3.55
CA GLN A 307 -22.01 -21.14 -2.51
C GLN A 307 -20.71 -21.92 -2.26
N GLU A 308 -19.91 -22.13 -3.30
CA GLU A 308 -18.63 -22.82 -3.21
C GLU A 308 -17.64 -22.09 -2.29
N VAL A 309 -17.61 -20.77 -2.33
CA VAL A 309 -16.75 -19.96 -1.46
C VAL A 309 -17.20 -20.06 0.00
N VAL A 310 -18.50 -19.95 0.26
CA VAL A 310 -19.05 -20.07 1.62
C VAL A 310 -18.72 -21.46 2.19
N LYS A 311 -18.89 -22.50 1.39
CA LYS A 311 -18.56 -23.87 1.78
C LYS A 311 -17.06 -24.02 2.07
N ALA A 312 -16.20 -23.49 1.23
CA ALA A 312 -14.74 -23.57 1.39
C ALA A 312 -14.27 -22.85 2.65
N VAL A 313 -14.83 -21.68 2.95
CA VAL A 313 -14.54 -20.91 4.17
C VAL A 313 -14.98 -21.71 5.41
N GLN A 314 -16.15 -22.33 5.34
CA GLN A 314 -16.66 -23.18 6.43
C GLN A 314 -15.74 -24.40 6.65
N GLU A 315 -15.34 -25.08 5.60
CA GLU A 315 -14.44 -26.23 5.68
C GLU A 315 -13.06 -25.86 6.24
N ALA A 316 -12.57 -24.65 5.92
CA ALA A 316 -11.31 -24.14 6.46
C ALA A 316 -11.43 -23.62 7.90
N GLN A 317 -12.63 -23.65 8.48
CA GLN A 317 -12.93 -23.12 9.82
C GLN A 317 -12.72 -21.62 9.95
N GLY A 318 -13.00 -20.87 8.88
CA GLY A 318 -12.86 -19.41 8.86
C GLY A 318 -14.01 -18.66 9.54
N VAL A 319 -15.16 -19.27 9.68
CA VAL A 319 -16.38 -18.59 10.19
C VAL A 319 -16.18 -18.04 11.60
N LYS A 320 -15.52 -18.78 12.48
CA LYS A 320 -15.25 -18.34 13.86
C LYS A 320 -14.45 -17.04 13.91
N HIS A 321 -13.58 -16.81 12.94
CA HIS A 321 -12.77 -15.59 12.85
C HIS A 321 -13.62 -14.39 12.43
N LEU A 322 -14.58 -14.59 11.53
CA LEU A 322 -15.54 -13.56 11.15
C LEU A 322 -16.43 -13.17 12.35
N VAL A 323 -16.86 -14.16 13.12
CA VAL A 323 -17.65 -13.91 14.34
C VAL A 323 -16.80 -13.14 15.37
N SER A 324 -15.57 -13.57 15.59
CA SER A 324 -14.64 -12.88 16.50
C SER A 324 -14.37 -11.43 16.08
N MET A 325 -14.33 -11.16 14.80
CA MET A 325 -14.11 -9.81 14.25
C MET A 325 -15.26 -8.85 14.61
N THR A 326 -16.47 -9.34 14.86
CA THR A 326 -17.60 -8.50 15.32
C THR A 326 -17.34 -7.89 16.68
N THR A 327 -16.42 -8.43 17.47
CA THR A 327 -16.06 -7.93 18.80
C THR A 327 -14.91 -6.92 18.78
N SER A 328 -14.43 -6.53 17.59
CA SER A 328 -13.39 -5.52 17.43
C SER A 328 -13.82 -4.18 18.05
N GLU A 329 -12.84 -3.40 18.51
CA GLU A 329 -13.06 -2.05 19.04
C GLU A 329 -13.31 -1.02 17.92
N HIS A 330 -13.05 -1.38 16.66
CA HIS A 330 -13.17 -0.50 15.51
C HIS A 330 -14.48 -0.75 14.75
N ALA A 331 -15.32 0.28 14.63
CA ALA A 331 -16.60 0.18 13.93
C ALA A 331 -16.47 -0.28 12.48
N ALA A 332 -15.43 0.16 11.78
CA ALA A 332 -15.19 -0.27 10.39
C ALA A 332 -15.00 -1.78 10.28
N LEU A 333 -14.23 -2.37 11.20
CA LEU A 333 -13.99 -3.81 11.22
C LEU A 333 -15.24 -4.58 11.64
N GLN A 334 -15.99 -4.07 12.59
CA GLN A 334 -17.27 -4.65 12.98
C GLN A 334 -18.23 -4.71 11.79
N ASN A 335 -18.35 -3.64 11.03
CA ASN A 335 -19.23 -3.58 9.85
C ASN A 335 -18.74 -4.51 8.73
N GLU A 336 -17.45 -4.61 8.49
CA GLU A 336 -16.91 -5.57 7.52
C GLU A 336 -17.30 -7.00 7.88
N ALA A 337 -17.17 -7.38 9.15
CA ALA A 337 -17.52 -8.70 9.62
C ALA A 337 -19.04 -8.96 9.54
N LEU A 338 -19.85 -8.01 9.97
CA LEU A 338 -21.31 -8.13 9.94
C LEU A 338 -21.82 -8.28 8.51
N ASN A 339 -21.29 -7.49 7.59
CA ASN A 339 -21.69 -7.57 6.18
C ASN A 339 -21.26 -8.91 5.55
N ALA A 340 -20.06 -9.39 5.87
CA ALA A 340 -19.59 -10.70 5.39
C ALA A 340 -20.49 -11.83 5.91
N LEU A 341 -20.82 -11.83 7.19
CA LEU A 341 -21.69 -12.83 7.80
C LEU A 341 -23.12 -12.77 7.23
N ALA A 342 -23.64 -11.57 6.98
CA ALA A 342 -24.97 -11.39 6.38
C ALA A 342 -25.02 -11.98 4.96
N ILE A 343 -24.01 -11.72 4.16
CA ILE A 343 -23.92 -12.24 2.77
C ILE A 343 -23.78 -13.76 2.79
N ALA A 344 -22.90 -14.29 3.63
CA ALA A 344 -22.74 -15.75 3.77
C ALA A 344 -24.04 -16.43 4.20
N SER A 345 -24.77 -15.83 5.15
CA SER A 345 -26.04 -16.35 5.64
C SER A 345 -27.13 -16.35 4.56
N ALA A 346 -27.14 -15.33 3.70
CA ALA A 346 -28.07 -15.24 2.58
C ALA A 346 -27.76 -16.28 1.50
N ILE A 347 -26.49 -16.67 1.35
CA ILE A 347 -26.06 -17.67 0.36
C ILE A 347 -26.39 -19.09 0.83
N ASP A 348 -25.97 -19.45 2.05
CA ASP A 348 -26.21 -20.80 2.58
C ASP A 348 -26.16 -20.80 4.12
N LEU A 349 -27.28 -20.54 4.75
CA LEU A 349 -27.37 -20.50 6.20
C LEU A 349 -27.22 -21.90 6.83
N ASP A 350 -27.70 -22.94 6.15
CA ASP A 350 -27.72 -24.27 6.71
C ASP A 350 -26.34 -24.81 7.04
N ILE A 351 -25.35 -24.59 6.18
CA ILE A 351 -23.98 -25.04 6.43
C ILE A 351 -23.26 -24.23 7.52
N LEU A 352 -23.73 -23.02 7.79
CA LEU A 352 -23.13 -22.10 8.76
C LEU A 352 -23.72 -22.23 10.17
N GLU A 353 -24.88 -22.84 10.28
CA GLU A 353 -25.67 -22.91 11.52
C GLU A 353 -24.88 -23.46 12.71
N ALA A 354 -24.21 -24.58 12.53
CA ALA A 354 -23.43 -25.22 13.61
C ALA A 354 -22.25 -24.32 14.04
N SER A 355 -21.57 -23.70 13.10
CA SER A 355 -20.44 -22.79 13.39
C SER A 355 -20.90 -21.51 14.09
N PHE A 356 -22.07 -20.99 13.74
CA PHE A 356 -22.65 -19.82 14.39
C PHE A 356 -23.01 -20.11 15.84
N LYS A 357 -23.55 -21.31 16.12
CA LYS A 357 -23.83 -21.74 17.49
C LYS A 357 -22.54 -21.89 18.30
N GLU A 358 -21.58 -22.60 17.77
CA GLU A 358 -20.29 -22.85 18.41
C GLU A 358 -19.53 -21.58 18.70
N SER A 359 -19.55 -20.61 17.79
CA SER A 359 -18.88 -19.31 17.91
C SER A 359 -19.68 -18.29 18.73
N GLN A 360 -20.89 -18.63 19.14
CA GLN A 360 -21.77 -17.74 19.93
C GLN A 360 -22.10 -16.43 19.20
N LEU A 361 -22.43 -16.50 17.90
CA LEU A 361 -22.76 -15.32 17.10
C LEU A 361 -23.94 -14.55 17.67
N VAL A 362 -25.02 -15.24 18.05
CA VAL A 362 -26.23 -14.60 18.61
C VAL A 362 -25.88 -13.78 19.84
N GLN A 363 -25.09 -14.33 20.76
CA GLN A 363 -24.65 -13.61 21.97
C GLN A 363 -23.75 -12.41 21.64
N SER A 364 -22.89 -12.54 20.64
CA SER A 364 -22.05 -11.43 20.17
C SER A 364 -22.89 -10.29 19.60
N LEU A 365 -23.89 -10.60 18.79
CA LEU A 365 -24.81 -9.60 18.24
C LEU A 365 -25.62 -8.92 19.34
N HIS A 366 -26.08 -9.68 20.32
CA HIS A 366 -26.82 -9.14 21.45
C HIS A 366 -25.98 -8.12 22.23
N ARG A 367 -24.70 -8.42 22.48
CA ARG A 367 -23.78 -7.49 23.16
C ARG A 367 -23.59 -6.22 22.36
N LEU A 368 -23.49 -6.30 21.03
CA LEU A 368 -23.38 -5.11 20.16
C LEU A 368 -24.62 -4.23 20.25
N LEU A 369 -25.80 -4.84 20.35
CA LEU A 369 -27.07 -4.11 20.47
C LEU A 369 -27.23 -3.46 21.84
N GLN A 370 -26.68 -4.06 22.90
CA GLN A 370 -26.76 -3.54 24.26
C GLN A 370 -25.72 -2.47 24.57
N ASP A 371 -24.59 -2.46 23.88
CA ASP A 371 -23.49 -1.55 24.16
C ASP A 371 -23.79 -0.15 23.63
N ASP A 372 -23.84 0.83 24.52
CA ASP A 372 -24.11 2.23 24.21
C ASP A 372 -23.01 2.86 23.34
N ASN A 373 -21.79 2.30 23.38
CA ASN A 373 -20.64 2.78 22.57
C ASN A 373 -20.65 2.27 21.14
N THR A 374 -21.50 1.31 20.82
CA THR A 374 -21.64 0.79 19.45
C THR A 374 -22.30 1.83 18.56
N THR A 375 -21.76 2.06 17.37
CA THR A 375 -22.32 3.04 16.44
C THR A 375 -23.72 2.64 15.95
N PRO A 376 -24.56 3.60 15.54
CA PRO A 376 -25.87 3.28 14.97
C PRO A 376 -25.79 2.35 13.75
N GLU A 377 -24.78 2.53 12.90
CA GLU A 377 -24.57 1.67 11.71
C GLU A 377 -24.28 0.22 12.12
N VAL A 378 -23.45 0.00 13.12
CA VAL A 378 -23.14 -1.34 13.64
C VAL A 378 -24.41 -1.98 14.21
N LYS A 379 -25.21 -1.24 14.97
CA LYS A 379 -26.50 -1.72 15.50
C LYS A 379 -27.45 -2.11 14.36
N TYR A 380 -27.56 -1.27 13.34
CA TYR A 380 -28.37 -1.53 12.15
C TYR A 380 -27.94 -2.83 11.45
N ASN A 381 -26.64 -2.97 11.18
CA ASN A 381 -26.09 -4.16 10.52
C ASN A 381 -26.25 -5.42 11.36
N SER A 382 -26.14 -5.30 12.69
CA SER A 382 -26.36 -6.41 13.63
C SER A 382 -27.81 -6.90 13.57
N MET A 383 -28.76 -6.00 13.50
CA MET A 383 -30.19 -6.34 13.38
C MET A 383 -30.51 -6.95 12.01
N THR A 384 -29.92 -6.44 10.95
CA THR A 384 -30.07 -7.02 9.60
C THR A 384 -29.59 -8.46 9.56
N LEU A 385 -28.45 -8.74 10.20
CA LEU A 385 -27.93 -10.10 10.30
C LEU A 385 -28.87 -10.99 11.15
N LEU A 386 -29.39 -10.51 12.26
CA LEU A 386 -30.36 -11.24 13.08
C LEU A 386 -31.59 -11.65 12.26
N CYS A 387 -32.09 -10.79 11.42
CA CYS A 387 -33.22 -11.12 10.51
C CYS A 387 -32.89 -12.31 9.63
N SER A 388 -31.67 -12.37 9.08
CA SER A 388 -31.21 -13.51 8.28
C SER A 388 -31.14 -14.79 9.10
N LEU A 389 -30.65 -14.70 10.34
CA LEU A 389 -30.51 -15.86 11.24
C LEU A 389 -31.87 -16.44 11.66
N LEU A 390 -32.93 -15.64 11.67
CA LEU A 390 -34.27 -16.08 12.03
C LEU A 390 -34.88 -17.07 11.01
N ASN A 391 -34.24 -17.23 9.84
CA ASN A 391 -34.61 -18.26 8.86
C ASN A 391 -34.16 -19.66 9.26
N SER A 392 -33.29 -19.80 10.25
CA SER A 392 -32.89 -21.08 10.83
C SER A 392 -33.72 -21.35 12.11
N GLY A 393 -34.35 -22.49 12.21
CA GLY A 393 -35.13 -22.84 13.39
C GLY A 393 -34.30 -22.87 14.67
N ASP A 394 -33.08 -23.45 14.59
CA ASP A 394 -32.18 -23.56 15.73
C ASP A 394 -31.63 -22.19 16.17
N LEU A 395 -31.30 -21.36 15.26
CA LEU A 395 -30.80 -19.99 15.57
C LEU A 395 -31.93 -19.11 16.06
N ARG A 396 -33.14 -19.26 15.53
CA ARG A 396 -34.35 -18.58 16.05
C ARG A 396 -34.58 -18.93 17.51
N GLN A 397 -34.46 -20.21 17.87
CA GLN A 397 -34.60 -20.67 19.25
C GLN A 397 -33.53 -20.01 20.14
N GLU A 398 -32.30 -19.96 19.70
CA GLU A 398 -31.20 -19.32 20.44
C GLU A 398 -31.43 -17.83 20.65
N ILE A 399 -31.94 -17.13 19.64
CA ILE A 399 -32.32 -15.71 19.72
C ILE A 399 -33.43 -15.51 20.76
N GLU A 400 -34.42 -16.39 20.80
CA GLU A 400 -35.51 -16.33 21.75
C GLU A 400 -35.02 -16.60 23.20
N GLU A 401 -34.15 -17.58 23.38
CA GLU A 401 -33.55 -17.93 24.68
C GLU A 401 -32.65 -16.82 25.23
N ASP A 402 -31.96 -16.08 24.38
CA ASP A 402 -31.05 -15.00 24.76
C ASP A 402 -31.80 -13.69 25.09
N LYS A 403 -33.12 -13.67 24.94
CA LYS A 403 -34.00 -12.55 25.26
C LYS A 403 -33.70 -11.25 24.48
N ILE A 404 -33.28 -11.40 23.23
CA ILE A 404 -32.96 -10.27 22.34
C ILE A 404 -34.19 -9.41 22.08
N LYS A 405 -35.38 -9.98 22.16
CA LYS A 405 -36.65 -9.26 22.00
C LYS A 405 -36.74 -8.02 22.90
N GLU A 406 -36.36 -8.14 24.16
CA GLU A 406 -36.39 -7.01 25.12
C GLU A 406 -35.43 -5.88 24.68
N THR A 407 -34.26 -6.26 24.22
CA THR A 407 -33.25 -5.29 23.70
C THR A 407 -33.76 -4.58 22.45
N LEU A 408 -34.39 -5.32 21.53
CA LEU A 408 -34.98 -4.75 20.31
C LEU A 408 -36.10 -3.78 20.64
N GLU A 409 -36.93 -4.09 21.66
CA GLU A 409 -38.00 -3.20 22.13
C GLU A 409 -37.43 -1.89 22.68
N GLN A 410 -36.33 -1.93 23.42
CA GLN A 410 -35.59 -0.76 23.88
C GLN A 410 -35.03 0.07 22.74
N LEU A 411 -34.52 -0.58 21.67
CA LEU A 411 -33.97 0.10 20.49
C LEU A 411 -35.05 0.83 19.69
N CYS A 412 -36.32 0.51 19.84
CA CYS A 412 -37.43 1.26 19.23
C CYS A 412 -37.53 2.70 19.79
N SER A 413 -36.86 2.99 20.89
CA SER A 413 -36.77 4.32 21.48
C SER A 413 -35.39 4.97 21.26
N HIS A 414 -34.55 4.42 20.39
CA HIS A 414 -33.24 4.95 20.08
C HIS A 414 -33.31 6.31 19.38
N SER A 415 -32.27 7.14 19.53
CA SER A 415 -32.23 8.47 18.93
C SER A 415 -32.06 8.47 17.41
N ASN A 416 -31.53 7.39 16.83
CA ASN A 416 -31.32 7.26 15.37
C ASN A 416 -32.54 6.63 14.71
N ALA A 417 -33.11 7.30 13.72
CA ALA A 417 -34.32 6.86 13.03
C ALA A 417 -34.15 5.52 12.30
N ASN A 418 -32.98 5.26 11.71
CA ASN A 418 -32.71 4.00 11.01
C ASN A 418 -32.64 2.83 11.97
N VAL A 419 -32.08 3.03 13.15
CA VAL A 419 -32.03 2.02 14.21
C VAL A 419 -33.45 1.68 14.69
N VAL A 420 -34.27 2.69 14.93
CA VAL A 420 -35.69 2.53 15.36
C VAL A 420 -36.47 1.72 14.32
N LYS A 421 -36.34 2.08 13.04
CA LYS A 421 -37.03 1.42 11.94
C LYS A 421 -36.62 -0.05 11.82
N GLU A 422 -35.33 -0.33 11.88
CA GLU A 422 -34.81 -1.69 11.76
C GLU A 422 -35.14 -2.54 12.99
N ALA A 423 -35.17 -1.95 14.18
CA ALA A 423 -35.59 -2.63 15.40
C ALA A 423 -37.06 -3.08 15.32
N ALA A 424 -37.94 -2.21 14.81
CA ALA A 424 -39.35 -2.52 14.57
C ALA A 424 -39.51 -3.64 13.54
N ALA A 425 -38.77 -3.58 12.42
CA ALA A 425 -38.80 -4.58 11.38
C ALA A 425 -38.31 -5.95 11.89
N THR A 426 -37.22 -5.95 12.67
CA THR A 426 -36.66 -7.19 13.26
C THR A 426 -37.64 -7.81 14.24
N LEU A 427 -38.32 -7.02 15.05
CA LEU A 427 -39.36 -7.50 15.97
C LEU A 427 -40.52 -8.16 15.23
N GLN A 428 -40.94 -7.60 14.10
CA GLN A 428 -42.00 -8.19 13.29
C GLN A 428 -41.60 -9.57 12.75
N VAL A 429 -40.38 -9.70 12.26
CA VAL A 429 -39.83 -10.97 11.76
C VAL A 429 -39.74 -11.98 12.91
N LEU A 430 -39.31 -11.55 14.08
CA LEU A 430 -39.20 -12.40 15.28
C LEU A 430 -40.58 -12.93 15.72
N LYS A 431 -41.64 -12.13 15.57
CA LYS A 431 -43.04 -12.52 15.89
C LYS A 431 -43.66 -13.40 14.78
N GLY A 432 -42.94 -13.68 13.69
CA GLY A 432 -43.46 -14.47 12.57
C GLY A 432 -44.34 -13.68 11.62
N GLU A 433 -44.35 -12.35 11.71
CA GLU A 433 -45.11 -11.48 10.80
C GLU A 433 -44.23 -11.06 9.61
N PRO A 434 -44.80 -11.01 8.38
CA PRO A 434 -44.00 -10.55 7.23
C PRO A 434 -43.61 -9.09 7.39
N PRO A 435 -42.42 -8.68 6.93
CA PRO A 435 -42.00 -7.29 6.97
C PRO A 435 -42.88 -6.44 6.04
N HIS A 436 -43.30 -5.25 6.51
CA HIS A 436 -44.09 -4.29 5.75
C HIS A 436 -43.19 -3.41 4.87
#